data_48d8d42644e79dd08eec561f918c7bdb
#
_entry.id   48d8d42644e79dd08eec561f918c7bdb
#
_cell.length_a   1.000
_cell.length_b   1.000
_cell.length_c   1.000
_cell.angle_alpha   90.00
_cell.angle_beta   90.00
_cell.angle_gamma   90.00
#
_symmetry.space_group_name_H-M   'P 1'
#
loop_
_entity.id
_entity.type
_entity.pdbx_description
1 polymer ?
#
loop_
_entity_poly.entity_id
_entity_poly.type
_entity_poly.pdbx_seq_one_letter_code
_entity_poly.pdbx_strand_id
1 'polypeptide(L)'
;MMIMRGVIDSPDIPLNVSRSYLQSDSNVKKISSYISKKVASQLENIFKNRRNEYETKWNDIKIFIEYGMLSDEKFCDAAMKFALLANVEDKKFTLDEYKELIAANQTDKDGNLVYLYATDKTAQYSYIKAAKDKGYDVLLINDQLGNHFVGLLEHKLEKSRFVRVDSDIVENLIVKEERKVSAMTPAERNIFSELFRCQIPHVDKTEFLVSFESLGSESQPVQITQSEYMRRMKEMAAMQPGMSFYGEMPDSYNLVLNTEHPVVKRLLDEAKASLNEKVSPIETAIDVENKAAQALREKKDATDDEKKQAAEHEAKAESLRNEENADIKTYADTVPAIRQIIDIALLGNNLLRGEDLDKFLRRSVDLLK
;
A
#
# COMPACT_ATOMS: atom_id res chain seq x y z
N MET A 1 27.34 14.64 -3.60
CA MET A 1 27.38 16.12 -3.53
C MET A 1 27.25 16.76 -4.90
N MET A 2 26.16 16.52 -5.59
CA MET A 2 25.97 16.95 -6.99
C MET A 2 25.73 18.47 -7.18
N ILE A 3 25.47 19.23 -6.11
CA ILE A 3 25.16 20.68 -6.20
C ILE A 3 26.37 21.58 -6.02
N MET A 4 27.41 21.09 -5.35
CA MET A 4 28.55 21.96 -5.05
C MET A 4 29.46 22.01 -6.24
N ARG A 5 29.60 23.20 -6.79
CA ARG A 5 30.68 23.53 -7.73
C ARG A 5 31.83 24.13 -6.93
N GLY A 6 33.03 23.62 -7.12
CA GLY A 6 34.21 24.09 -6.44
C GLY A 6 35.47 23.74 -7.26
N VAL A 7 36.56 24.32 -6.85
CA VAL A 7 37.88 24.02 -7.39
C VAL A 7 38.70 23.37 -6.27
N ILE A 8 39.32 22.25 -6.58
CA ILE A 8 40.28 21.60 -5.68
C ILE A 8 41.63 21.67 -6.37
N ASP A 9 42.58 22.34 -5.70
CA ASP A 9 43.97 22.36 -6.11
C ASP A 9 44.78 21.46 -5.15
N SER A 10 45.38 20.42 -5.67
CA SER A 10 46.20 19.48 -4.90
C SER A 10 47.22 18.80 -5.81
N PRO A 11 48.52 18.90 -5.49
CA PRO A 11 49.56 18.20 -6.24
C PRO A 11 49.50 16.70 -6.08
N ASP A 12 48.81 16.19 -5.04
CA ASP A 12 48.75 14.76 -4.66
C ASP A 12 47.57 14.01 -5.28
N ILE A 13 46.74 14.67 -6.10
CA ILE A 13 45.59 14.01 -6.75
C ILE A 13 46.02 13.53 -8.13
N PRO A 14 46.09 12.20 -8.36
CA PRO A 14 46.38 11.67 -9.68
C PRO A 14 45.18 11.88 -10.61
N LEU A 15 45.45 12.45 -11.77
CA LEU A 15 44.48 12.56 -12.86
C LEU A 15 44.62 11.39 -13.83
N ASN A 16 43.54 10.99 -14.48
CA ASN A 16 43.62 10.06 -15.59
C ASN A 16 44.28 10.72 -16.83
N VAL A 17 44.70 9.90 -17.80
CA VAL A 17 45.39 10.40 -19.00
C VAL A 17 44.56 11.40 -19.78
N SER A 18 43.24 11.24 -19.83
CA SER A 18 42.30 12.18 -20.48
C SER A 18 41.95 13.39 -19.64
N ARG A 19 42.36 13.46 -18.38
CA ARG A 19 41.99 14.49 -17.40
C ARG A 19 40.47 14.70 -17.23
N SER A 20 39.66 13.74 -17.64
CA SER A 20 38.20 13.85 -17.63
C SER A 20 37.57 13.47 -16.29
N TYR A 21 38.25 12.69 -15.47
CA TYR A 21 37.82 12.31 -14.13
C TYR A 21 39.01 11.98 -13.22
N LEU A 22 38.76 12.01 -11.91
CA LEU A 22 39.76 11.65 -10.91
C LEU A 22 39.88 10.12 -10.82
N GLN A 23 41.11 9.61 -10.70
CA GLN A 23 41.33 8.20 -10.41
C GLN A 23 40.85 7.89 -8.98
N SER A 24 40.29 6.69 -8.79
CA SER A 24 39.87 6.22 -7.46
C SER A 24 41.08 5.87 -6.62
N ASP A 25 41.65 6.87 -5.97
CA ASP A 25 42.83 6.77 -5.09
C ASP A 25 42.45 7.03 -3.63
N SER A 26 43.31 6.58 -2.71
CA SER A 26 43.14 6.76 -1.27
C SER A 26 43.08 8.25 -0.89
N ASN A 27 43.82 9.12 -1.57
CA ASN A 27 43.83 10.56 -1.32
C ASN A 27 42.52 11.22 -1.77
N VAL A 28 41.97 10.83 -2.92
CA VAL A 28 40.67 11.29 -3.40
C VAL A 28 39.56 10.90 -2.41
N LYS A 29 39.61 9.66 -1.88
CA LYS A 29 38.65 9.20 -0.85
C LYS A 29 38.76 10.01 0.45
N LYS A 30 39.99 10.32 0.91
CA LYS A 30 40.21 11.15 2.10
C LYS A 30 39.69 12.57 1.91
N ILE A 31 39.95 13.20 0.77
CA ILE A 31 39.47 14.55 0.45
C ILE A 31 37.94 14.56 0.36
N SER A 32 37.35 13.60 -0.34
CA SER A 32 35.88 13.46 -0.43
C SER A 32 35.24 13.33 0.96
N SER A 33 35.77 12.45 1.81
CA SER A 33 35.27 12.26 3.19
C SER A 33 35.43 13.54 4.03
N TYR A 34 36.54 14.26 3.88
CA TYR A 34 36.77 15.55 4.58
C TYR A 34 35.74 16.60 4.13
N ILE A 35 35.48 16.71 2.83
CA ILE A 35 34.50 17.66 2.27
C ILE A 35 33.09 17.27 2.78
N SER A 36 32.69 15.98 2.71
CA SER A 36 31.40 15.49 3.22
C SER A 36 31.20 15.88 4.69
N LYS A 37 32.23 15.65 5.53
CA LYS A 37 32.19 16.03 6.94
C LYS A 37 32.05 17.53 7.16
N LYS A 38 32.76 18.36 6.38
CA LYS A 38 32.68 19.83 6.49
C LYS A 38 31.31 20.34 6.04
N VAL A 39 30.75 19.76 4.97
CA VAL A 39 29.40 20.12 4.50
C VAL A 39 28.36 19.76 5.55
N ALA A 40 28.40 18.54 6.09
CA ALA A 40 27.47 18.10 7.15
C ALA A 40 27.57 19.05 8.37
N SER A 41 28.79 19.37 8.81
CA SER A 41 29.01 20.29 9.95
C SER A 41 28.46 21.69 9.66
N GLN A 42 28.59 22.18 8.42
CA GLN A 42 28.07 23.51 8.06
C GLN A 42 26.55 23.51 7.96
N LEU A 43 25.94 22.45 7.44
CA LEU A 43 24.50 22.30 7.40
C LEU A 43 23.90 22.22 8.82
N GLU A 44 24.53 21.44 9.70
CA GLU A 44 24.14 21.37 11.11
C GLU A 44 24.26 22.74 11.81
N ASN A 45 25.31 23.50 11.51
CA ASN A 45 25.49 24.86 12.05
C ASN A 45 24.40 25.82 11.57
N ILE A 46 24.03 25.77 10.27
CA ILE A 46 22.95 26.58 9.72
C ILE A 46 21.64 26.20 10.39
N PHE A 47 21.37 24.91 10.49
CA PHE A 47 20.17 24.38 11.17
C PHE A 47 20.06 24.89 12.61
N LYS A 48 21.14 24.80 13.41
CA LYS A 48 21.14 25.24 14.81
C LYS A 48 20.97 26.72 15.00
N ASN A 49 21.64 27.54 14.18
CA ASN A 49 21.71 28.99 14.40
C ASN A 49 20.71 29.77 13.54
N ARG A 50 20.18 29.18 12.45
CA ARG A 50 19.31 29.86 11.48
C ARG A 50 18.22 28.92 11.00
N ARG A 51 17.52 28.27 11.96
CA ARG A 51 16.54 27.22 11.68
C ARG A 51 15.46 27.65 10.67
N ASN A 52 14.87 28.84 10.83
CA ASN A 52 13.83 29.34 9.92
C ASN A 52 14.32 29.47 8.49
N GLU A 53 15.56 29.95 8.30
CA GLU A 53 16.18 30.02 6.97
C GLU A 53 16.43 28.64 6.38
N TYR A 54 16.87 27.69 7.20
CA TYR A 54 17.09 26.31 6.82
C TYR A 54 15.79 25.62 6.39
N GLU A 55 14.73 25.77 7.17
CA GLU A 55 13.40 25.21 6.86
C GLU A 55 12.81 25.79 5.57
N THR A 56 12.99 27.11 5.34
CA THR A 56 12.53 27.76 4.11
C THR A 56 13.23 27.20 2.86
N LYS A 57 14.51 26.87 2.98
CA LYS A 57 15.32 26.30 1.88
C LYS A 57 15.26 24.77 1.80
N TRP A 58 14.58 24.11 2.73
CA TRP A 58 14.58 22.65 2.84
C TRP A 58 14.16 21.97 1.54
N ASN A 59 13.09 22.41 0.91
CA ASN A 59 12.58 21.82 -0.31
C ASN A 59 13.58 21.87 -1.48
N ASP A 60 14.48 22.88 -1.50
CA ASP A 60 15.51 23.03 -2.53
C ASP A 60 16.73 22.13 -2.29
N ILE A 61 17.02 21.80 -1.03
CA ILE A 61 18.22 21.04 -0.64
C ILE A 61 17.92 19.59 -0.22
N LYS A 62 16.68 19.26 0.09
CA LYS A 62 16.22 17.96 0.62
C LYS A 62 16.81 16.80 -0.18
N ILE A 63 16.56 16.74 -1.49
CA ILE A 63 16.95 15.63 -2.34
C ILE A 63 18.47 15.35 -2.31
N PHE A 64 19.27 16.37 -2.13
CA PHE A 64 20.74 16.23 -2.07
C PHE A 64 21.20 15.72 -0.72
N ILE A 65 20.51 16.10 0.36
CA ILE A 65 20.77 15.58 1.71
C ILE A 65 20.37 14.13 1.76
N GLU A 66 19.18 13.78 1.29
CA GLU A 66 18.69 12.39 1.22
C GLU A 66 19.60 11.50 0.36
N TYR A 67 20.02 11.98 -0.82
CA TYR A 67 21.00 11.27 -1.64
C TYR A 67 22.35 11.08 -0.91
N GLY A 68 22.81 12.10 -0.19
CA GLY A 68 24.02 12.02 0.63
C GLY A 68 23.88 10.96 1.74
N MET A 69 22.73 10.92 2.41
CA MET A 69 22.43 9.92 3.44
C MET A 69 22.40 8.49 2.87
N LEU A 70 21.86 8.31 1.66
CA LEU A 70 21.83 7.03 0.97
C LEU A 70 23.22 6.57 0.48
N SER A 71 24.12 7.51 0.18
CA SER A 71 25.39 7.22 -0.49
C SER A 71 26.60 7.14 0.47
N ASP A 72 26.53 7.76 1.65
CA ASP A 72 27.63 7.89 2.61
C ASP A 72 27.10 7.71 4.05
N GLU A 73 27.45 6.59 4.67
CA GLU A 73 26.98 6.27 6.01
C GLU A 73 27.41 7.30 7.08
N LYS A 74 28.63 7.83 6.97
CA LYS A 74 29.12 8.86 7.90
C LYS A 74 28.37 10.19 7.73
N PHE A 75 28.04 10.51 6.49
CA PHE A 75 27.17 11.66 6.22
C PHE A 75 25.76 11.42 6.75
N CYS A 76 25.22 10.22 6.58
CA CYS A 76 23.92 9.82 7.13
C CYS A 76 23.85 10.03 8.63
N ASP A 77 24.81 9.47 9.39
CA ASP A 77 24.85 9.59 10.84
C ASP A 77 24.95 11.04 11.34
N ALA A 78 25.63 11.89 10.59
CA ALA A 78 25.68 13.33 10.87
C ALA A 78 24.34 14.02 10.50
N ALA A 79 23.76 13.67 9.35
CA ALA A 79 22.56 14.30 8.81
C ALA A 79 21.28 13.95 9.60
N MET A 80 21.24 12.81 10.30
CA MET A 80 20.13 12.47 11.19
C MET A 80 19.77 13.57 12.19
N LYS A 81 20.70 14.47 12.51
CA LYS A 81 20.50 15.57 13.47
C LYS A 81 19.82 16.80 12.86
N PHE A 82 19.86 16.96 11.55
CA PHE A 82 19.39 18.16 10.85
C PHE A 82 18.56 17.88 9.60
N ALA A 83 18.46 16.61 9.20
CA ALA A 83 17.51 16.22 8.15
C ALA A 83 16.08 16.42 8.64
N LEU A 84 15.23 16.98 7.78
CA LEU A 84 13.86 17.30 8.15
C LEU A 84 12.88 16.35 7.43
N LEU A 85 11.84 16.00 8.13
CA LEU A 85 10.62 15.40 7.58
C LEU A 85 9.57 16.50 7.42
N ALA A 86 8.87 16.54 6.31
CA ALA A 86 7.74 17.44 6.09
C ALA A 86 6.43 16.64 6.16
N ASN A 87 5.44 17.14 6.89
CA ASN A 87 4.11 16.54 6.88
C ASN A 87 3.22 17.14 5.77
N VAL A 88 2.00 16.60 5.64
CA VAL A 88 1.04 17.05 4.62
C VAL A 88 0.59 18.51 4.81
N GLU A 89 0.85 19.14 5.95
CA GLU A 89 0.62 20.55 6.23
C GLU A 89 1.85 21.43 5.98
N ASP A 90 2.92 20.85 5.41
CA ASP A 90 4.21 21.50 5.15
C ASP A 90 4.96 21.97 6.41
N LYS A 91 4.59 21.45 7.58
CA LYS A 91 5.36 21.62 8.81
C LYS A 91 6.58 20.70 8.77
N LYS A 92 7.71 21.23 9.20
CA LYS A 92 9.00 20.56 9.14
C LYS A 92 9.49 20.19 10.54
N PHE A 93 9.98 18.97 10.67
CA PHE A 93 10.43 18.38 11.93
C PHE A 93 11.74 17.65 11.73
N THR A 94 12.61 17.66 12.72
CA THR A 94 13.67 16.64 12.79
C THR A 94 13.07 15.27 13.04
N LEU A 95 13.85 14.21 12.85
CA LEU A 95 13.42 12.86 13.14
C LEU A 95 12.97 12.69 14.59
N ASP A 96 13.72 13.28 15.55
CA ASP A 96 13.38 13.20 16.97
C ASP A 96 12.11 13.99 17.30
N GLU A 97 11.95 15.21 16.79
CA GLU A 97 10.75 16.01 16.98
C GLU A 97 9.50 15.32 16.42
N TYR A 98 9.61 14.69 15.25
CA TYR A 98 8.49 13.98 14.65
C TYR A 98 8.16 12.70 15.43
N LYS A 99 9.18 11.98 15.89
CA LYS A 99 9.02 10.83 16.78
C LYS A 99 8.24 11.20 18.05
N GLU A 100 8.61 12.28 18.71
CA GLU A 100 7.90 12.76 19.91
C GLU A 100 6.45 13.15 19.59
N LEU A 101 6.21 13.82 18.45
CA LEU A 101 4.88 14.25 18.02
C LEU A 101 3.92 13.05 17.88
N ILE A 102 4.37 11.98 17.24
CA ILE A 102 3.50 10.85 16.88
C ILE A 102 3.47 9.72 17.92
N ALA A 103 4.39 9.71 18.88
CA ALA A 103 4.58 8.57 19.81
C ALA A 103 3.30 8.17 20.55
N ALA A 104 2.52 9.13 21.02
CA ALA A 104 1.30 8.86 21.79
C ALA A 104 0.19 8.18 20.96
N ASN A 105 0.06 8.57 19.70
CA ASN A 105 -1.06 8.17 18.85
C ASN A 105 -0.71 7.12 17.80
N GLN A 106 0.58 7.00 17.42
CA GLN A 106 1.00 6.17 16.31
C GLN A 106 1.93 5.03 16.71
N THR A 107 1.85 4.57 17.97
CA THR A 107 2.50 3.36 18.43
C THR A 107 1.52 2.18 18.32
N ASP A 108 1.95 1.09 17.67
CA ASP A 108 1.15 -0.13 17.52
C ASP A 108 1.19 -1.00 18.80
N LYS A 109 0.38 -2.07 18.83
CA LYS A 109 0.28 -3.00 19.97
C LYS A 109 1.61 -3.70 20.31
N ASP A 110 2.53 -3.81 19.33
CA ASP A 110 3.83 -4.46 19.49
C ASP A 110 4.92 -3.47 19.90
N GLY A 111 4.54 -2.20 20.11
CA GLY A 111 5.43 -1.12 20.53
C GLY A 111 6.27 -0.54 19.38
N ASN A 112 5.89 -0.78 18.13
CA ASN A 112 6.53 -0.12 16.98
C ASN A 112 5.87 1.22 16.71
N LEU A 113 6.70 2.22 16.44
CA LEU A 113 6.25 3.53 16.01
C LEU A 113 5.95 3.51 14.51
N VAL A 114 4.74 3.91 14.14
CA VAL A 114 4.27 3.88 12.75
C VAL A 114 4.28 5.30 12.16
N TYR A 115 5.18 5.51 11.21
CA TYR A 115 5.27 6.74 10.42
C TYR A 115 4.33 6.62 9.22
N LEU A 116 3.16 7.27 9.30
CA LEU A 116 2.26 7.32 8.16
C LEU A 116 2.77 8.33 7.13
N TYR A 117 2.69 7.98 5.84
CA TYR A 117 3.08 8.88 4.78
C TYR A 117 2.16 8.84 3.57
N ALA A 118 2.13 9.94 2.83
CA ALA A 118 1.49 10.07 1.54
C ALA A 118 2.53 10.47 0.49
N THR A 119 2.29 10.12 -0.76
CA THR A 119 3.12 10.52 -1.90
C THR A 119 2.45 11.60 -2.76
N ASP A 120 1.12 11.70 -2.70
CA ASP A 120 0.32 12.71 -3.40
C ASP A 120 -0.85 13.16 -2.52
N LYS A 121 -0.83 14.43 -2.12
CA LYS A 121 -1.89 15.01 -1.25
C LYS A 121 -3.28 15.01 -1.89
N THR A 122 -3.33 15.13 -3.21
CA THR A 122 -4.59 15.24 -3.94
C THR A 122 -5.17 13.86 -4.20
N ALA A 123 -4.37 12.96 -4.75
CA ALA A 123 -4.80 11.59 -5.04
C ALA A 123 -5.15 10.80 -3.78
N GLN A 124 -4.45 11.06 -2.67
CA GLN A 124 -4.62 10.35 -1.40
C GLN A 124 -5.42 11.16 -0.35
N TYR A 125 -6.15 12.18 -0.78
CA TYR A 125 -6.85 13.10 0.14
C TYR A 125 -7.79 12.39 1.12
N SER A 126 -8.59 11.44 0.66
CA SER A 126 -9.55 10.71 1.52
C SER A 126 -8.85 9.88 2.61
N TYR A 127 -7.74 9.25 2.28
CA TYR A 127 -6.92 8.46 3.23
C TYR A 127 -6.20 9.36 4.24
N ILE A 128 -5.64 10.49 3.77
CA ILE A 128 -5.03 11.50 4.63
C ILE A 128 -6.07 12.05 5.61
N LYS A 129 -7.28 12.38 5.11
CA LYS A 129 -8.38 12.86 5.95
C LYS A 129 -8.77 11.83 7.00
N ALA A 130 -8.96 10.56 6.62
CA ALA A 130 -9.30 9.50 7.56
C ALA A 130 -8.23 9.30 8.64
N ALA A 131 -6.94 9.39 8.29
CA ALA A 131 -5.84 9.32 9.25
C ALA A 131 -5.87 10.52 10.21
N LYS A 132 -6.10 11.73 9.70
CA LYS A 132 -6.19 12.96 10.53
C LYS A 132 -7.41 12.94 11.46
N ASP A 133 -8.54 12.43 11.01
CA ASP A 133 -9.76 12.29 11.83
C ASP A 133 -9.53 11.33 13.02
N LYS A 134 -8.57 10.38 12.89
CA LYS A 134 -8.09 9.51 13.99
C LYS A 134 -7.01 10.17 14.88
N GLY A 135 -6.63 11.40 14.59
CA GLY A 135 -5.57 12.13 15.30
C GLY A 135 -4.15 11.70 14.92
N TYR A 136 -3.98 11.08 13.74
CA TYR A 136 -2.67 10.71 13.21
C TYR A 136 -2.07 11.86 12.39
N ASP A 137 -0.76 12.03 12.46
CA ASP A 137 -0.01 12.88 11.56
C ASP A 137 0.52 12.09 10.36
N VAL A 138 0.61 12.74 9.20
CA VAL A 138 0.97 12.10 7.94
C VAL A 138 2.11 12.87 7.29
N LEU A 139 3.22 12.21 6.99
CA LEU A 139 4.34 12.76 6.23
C LEU A 139 4.00 12.89 4.75
N LEU A 140 4.66 13.81 4.06
CA LEU A 140 4.67 13.88 2.60
C LEU A 140 6.02 13.46 2.06
N ILE A 141 6.06 12.31 1.40
CA ILE A 141 7.25 11.73 0.76
C ILE A 141 6.96 11.60 -0.73
N ASN A 142 7.19 12.67 -1.49
CA ASN A 142 6.75 12.81 -2.87
C ASN A 142 7.91 12.95 -3.87
N ASP A 143 9.12 12.59 -3.49
CA ASP A 143 10.30 12.64 -4.35
C ASP A 143 10.72 11.27 -4.88
N GLN A 144 11.63 11.27 -5.86
CA GLN A 144 12.11 10.06 -6.52
C GLN A 144 12.94 9.13 -5.61
N LEU A 145 13.52 9.65 -4.53
CA LEU A 145 14.32 8.90 -3.58
C LEU A 145 13.47 8.33 -2.43
N GLY A 146 12.18 8.71 -2.35
CA GLY A 146 11.31 8.46 -1.20
C GLY A 146 11.32 7.02 -0.71
N ASN A 147 11.21 6.03 -1.61
CA ASN A 147 11.21 4.62 -1.21
C ASN A 147 12.56 4.17 -0.65
N HIS A 148 13.67 4.61 -1.25
CA HIS A 148 15.00 4.29 -0.74
C HIS A 148 15.26 4.99 0.59
N PHE A 149 14.79 6.23 0.72
CA PHE A 149 14.92 7.01 1.94
C PHE A 149 14.09 6.40 3.09
N VAL A 150 12.86 5.98 2.81
CA VAL A 150 12.03 5.23 3.76
C VAL A 150 12.74 3.96 4.21
N GLY A 151 13.29 3.16 3.29
CA GLY A 151 14.04 1.94 3.62
C GLY A 151 15.28 2.22 4.47
N LEU A 152 16.00 3.32 4.21
CA LEU A 152 17.12 3.76 5.04
C LEU A 152 16.66 4.11 6.45
N LEU A 153 15.56 4.88 6.59
CA LEU A 153 15.04 5.28 7.89
C LEU A 153 14.53 4.07 8.69
N GLU A 154 13.84 3.14 8.07
CA GLU A 154 13.42 1.88 8.73
C GLU A 154 14.61 1.07 9.25
N HIS A 155 15.73 1.07 8.52
CA HIS A 155 16.96 0.40 8.98
C HIS A 155 17.66 1.14 10.11
N LYS A 156 17.63 2.48 10.12
CA LYS A 156 18.33 3.31 11.14
C LYS A 156 17.49 3.55 12.40
N LEU A 157 16.16 3.52 12.29
CA LEU A 157 15.25 3.77 13.42
C LEU A 157 14.73 2.45 13.99
N GLU A 158 15.17 2.13 15.20
CA GLU A 158 14.71 0.92 15.91
C GLU A 158 13.19 0.99 16.16
N LYS A 159 12.53 -0.16 16.06
CA LYS A 159 11.08 -0.30 16.32
C LYS A 159 10.23 0.75 15.58
N SER A 160 10.60 1.00 14.35
CA SER A 160 9.89 1.96 13.49
C SER A 160 9.54 1.34 12.16
N ARG A 161 8.38 1.68 11.63
CA ARG A 161 7.96 1.30 10.28
C ARG A 161 7.26 2.46 9.59
N PHE A 162 7.42 2.53 8.29
CA PHE A 162 6.75 3.52 7.45
C PHE A 162 5.63 2.84 6.67
N VAL A 163 4.43 3.42 6.72
CA VAL A 163 3.23 2.86 6.12
C VAL A 163 2.54 3.95 5.30
N ARG A 164 2.29 3.68 4.02
CA ARG A 164 1.56 4.62 3.16
C ARG A 164 0.09 4.61 3.54
N VAL A 165 -0.54 5.79 3.57
CA VAL A 165 -1.92 5.96 4.08
C VAL A 165 -2.98 5.17 3.33
N ASP A 166 -2.73 4.77 2.09
CA ASP A 166 -3.63 3.98 1.25
C ASP A 166 -3.24 2.49 1.16
N SER A 167 -2.29 2.04 1.99
CA SER A 167 -1.85 0.64 2.01
C SER A 167 -2.86 -0.31 2.66
N ASP A 168 -3.67 0.20 3.56
CA ASP A 168 -4.77 -0.49 4.22
C ASP A 168 -5.82 0.53 4.66
N ILE A 169 -6.95 0.06 5.19
CA ILE A 169 -7.92 0.93 5.88
C ILE A 169 -7.27 1.56 7.11
N VAL A 170 -7.76 2.74 7.49
CA VAL A 170 -7.14 3.53 8.57
C VAL A 170 -7.07 2.78 9.90
N GLU A 171 -8.02 1.89 10.17
CA GLU A 171 -8.07 1.03 11.36
C GLU A 171 -6.90 0.05 11.43
N ASN A 172 -6.39 -0.38 10.29
CA ASN A 172 -5.33 -1.37 10.17
C ASN A 172 -3.92 -0.76 10.01
N LEU A 173 -3.82 0.53 9.65
CA LEU A 173 -2.54 1.20 9.50
C LEU A 173 -1.72 1.16 10.79
N ILE A 174 -2.41 1.35 11.94
CA ILE A 174 -1.81 1.28 13.27
C ILE A 174 -2.66 0.35 14.13
N VAL A 175 -2.25 -0.90 14.25
CA VAL A 175 -2.98 -1.92 14.99
C VAL A 175 -2.77 -1.72 16.49
N LYS A 176 -3.77 -1.19 17.19
CA LYS A 176 -3.74 -0.96 18.64
C LYS A 176 -4.34 -2.11 19.44
N GLU A 177 -5.33 -2.79 18.89
CA GLU A 177 -6.05 -3.90 19.52
C GLU A 177 -6.17 -5.08 18.55
N GLU A 178 -6.58 -6.24 19.04
CA GLU A 178 -6.91 -7.35 18.16
C GLU A 178 -8.10 -7.01 17.26
N ARG A 179 -8.02 -7.41 16.00
CA ARG A 179 -9.06 -7.14 15.00
C ARG A 179 -10.40 -7.75 15.41
N LYS A 180 -11.44 -6.96 15.35
CA LYS A 180 -12.81 -7.50 15.34
C LYS A 180 -13.05 -8.17 14.00
N VAL A 181 -13.04 -9.48 13.99
CA VAL A 181 -13.37 -10.26 12.78
C VAL A 181 -14.84 -9.99 12.45
N SER A 182 -15.13 -9.73 11.17
CA SER A 182 -16.50 -9.62 10.67
C SER A 182 -17.31 -10.86 11.10
N ALA A 183 -18.54 -10.67 11.57
CA ALA A 183 -19.44 -11.73 12.03
C ALA A 183 -19.95 -12.66 10.91
N MET A 184 -19.48 -12.50 9.67
CA MET A 184 -19.84 -13.32 8.52
C MET A 184 -19.30 -14.74 8.64
N THR A 185 -20.13 -15.72 8.31
CA THR A 185 -19.69 -17.10 8.13
C THR A 185 -18.76 -17.22 6.92
N PRO A 186 -17.91 -18.27 6.84
CA PRO A 186 -17.07 -18.50 5.66
C PRO A 186 -17.89 -18.61 4.36
N ALA A 187 -19.04 -19.27 4.40
CA ALA A 187 -19.97 -19.40 3.29
C ALA A 187 -20.51 -18.05 2.82
N GLU A 188 -21.05 -17.24 3.72
CA GLU A 188 -21.51 -15.88 3.40
C GLU A 188 -20.39 -15.04 2.79
N ARG A 189 -19.17 -15.18 3.31
CA ARG A 189 -18.01 -14.45 2.78
C ARG A 189 -17.69 -14.84 1.35
N ASN A 190 -17.76 -16.11 1.00
CA ASN A 190 -17.53 -16.59 -0.36
C ASN A 190 -18.59 -16.04 -1.33
N ILE A 191 -19.87 -16.20 -0.99
CA ILE A 191 -20.99 -15.71 -1.80
C ILE A 191 -20.88 -14.20 -2.04
N PHE A 192 -20.67 -13.44 -0.97
CA PHE A 192 -20.61 -11.98 -1.09
C PHE A 192 -19.31 -11.50 -1.77
N SER A 193 -18.19 -12.22 -1.60
CA SER A 193 -16.99 -11.91 -2.37
C SER A 193 -17.23 -12.07 -3.86
N GLU A 194 -17.89 -13.15 -4.29
CA GLU A 194 -18.22 -13.35 -5.69
C GLU A 194 -19.26 -12.33 -6.21
N LEU A 195 -20.26 -12.00 -5.38
CA LEU A 195 -21.29 -11.00 -5.69
C LEU A 195 -20.68 -9.64 -6.10
N PHE A 196 -19.65 -9.20 -5.39
CA PHE A 196 -18.97 -7.94 -5.71
C PHE A 196 -17.89 -8.15 -6.78
N ARG A 197 -17.14 -9.24 -6.72
CA ARG A 197 -16.05 -9.54 -7.67
C ARG A 197 -16.54 -9.59 -9.11
N CYS A 198 -17.66 -10.24 -9.40
CA CYS A 198 -18.21 -10.36 -10.74
C CYS A 198 -18.70 -9.04 -11.34
N GLN A 199 -18.85 -8.00 -10.51
CA GLN A 199 -19.26 -6.66 -10.93
C GLN A 199 -18.09 -5.68 -11.07
N ILE A 200 -16.85 -6.07 -10.69
CA ILE A 200 -15.69 -5.22 -10.93
C ILE A 200 -15.37 -5.18 -12.42
N PRO A 201 -15.20 -3.97 -13.02
CA PRO A 201 -14.79 -3.87 -14.43
C PRO A 201 -13.39 -4.44 -14.63
N HIS A 202 -13.10 -4.86 -15.84
CA HIS A 202 -11.74 -5.22 -16.19
C HIS A 202 -10.85 -3.98 -16.18
N VAL A 203 -9.86 -3.96 -15.30
CA VAL A 203 -8.83 -2.94 -15.27
C VAL A 203 -7.52 -3.60 -15.71
N ASP A 204 -6.89 -3.06 -16.76
CA ASP A 204 -5.71 -3.67 -17.36
C ASP A 204 -4.59 -3.88 -16.32
N LYS A 205 -3.99 -5.08 -16.33
CA LYS A 205 -2.93 -5.49 -15.40
C LYS A 205 -3.25 -5.24 -13.93
N THR A 206 -4.51 -5.44 -13.53
CA THR A 206 -4.97 -5.20 -12.17
C THR A 206 -5.83 -6.35 -11.68
N GLU A 207 -5.60 -6.79 -10.45
CA GLU A 207 -6.40 -7.80 -9.74
C GLU A 207 -6.99 -7.19 -8.47
N PHE A 208 -8.22 -7.59 -8.15
CA PHE A 208 -8.93 -7.15 -6.96
C PHE A 208 -9.26 -8.32 -6.05
N LEU A 209 -8.89 -8.19 -4.78
CA LEU A 209 -9.33 -9.07 -3.70
C LEU A 209 -10.46 -8.36 -2.94
N VAL A 210 -11.59 -9.07 -2.77
CA VAL A 210 -12.73 -8.53 -2.03
C VAL A 210 -12.60 -8.92 -0.57
N SER A 211 -12.72 -7.95 0.33
CA SER A 211 -12.71 -8.17 1.78
C SER A 211 -13.82 -7.39 2.48
N PHE A 212 -14.15 -7.80 3.71
CA PHE A 212 -15.26 -7.25 4.50
C PHE A 212 -14.74 -6.83 5.86
N GLU A 213 -15.00 -5.57 6.20
CA GLU A 213 -14.58 -4.97 7.47
C GLU A 213 -15.73 -4.19 8.12
N SER A 214 -15.63 -4.01 9.42
CA SER A 214 -16.60 -3.26 10.24
C SER A 214 -15.99 -1.89 10.56
N LEU A 215 -16.38 -0.85 9.80
CA LEU A 215 -15.75 0.47 9.83
C LEU A 215 -16.64 1.58 10.42
N GLY A 216 -17.81 1.20 10.91
CA GLY A 216 -18.84 2.15 11.37
C GLY A 216 -19.69 2.68 10.21
N SER A 217 -20.90 3.15 10.57
CA SER A 217 -21.93 3.57 9.60
C SER A 217 -21.57 4.83 8.80
N GLU A 218 -20.71 5.67 9.36
CA GLU A 218 -20.32 6.98 8.78
C GLU A 218 -19.12 6.88 7.83
N SER A 219 -18.40 5.75 7.86
CA SER A 219 -17.27 5.52 6.96
C SER A 219 -17.75 5.18 5.56
N GLN A 220 -16.87 5.29 4.54
CA GLN A 220 -17.22 5.00 3.14
C GLN A 220 -17.74 3.56 2.99
N PRO A 221 -18.71 3.32 2.06
CA PRO A 221 -19.25 1.99 1.82
C PRO A 221 -18.22 1.01 1.25
N VAL A 222 -17.33 1.51 0.39
CA VAL A 222 -16.26 0.75 -0.26
C VAL A 222 -14.98 1.57 -0.24
N GLN A 223 -13.89 0.94 0.12
CA GLN A 223 -12.54 1.51 0.06
C GLN A 223 -11.65 0.62 -0.79
N ILE A 224 -10.69 1.21 -1.49
CA ILE A 224 -9.69 0.47 -2.26
C ILE A 224 -8.34 0.72 -1.62
N THR A 225 -7.63 -0.36 -1.24
CA THR A 225 -6.30 -0.26 -0.65
C THR A 225 -5.30 -1.08 -1.46
N GLN A 226 -4.02 -0.72 -1.39
CA GLN A 226 -2.95 -1.40 -2.11
C GLN A 226 -1.86 -1.86 -1.15
N SER A 227 -1.62 -3.17 -1.08
CA SER A 227 -0.60 -3.74 -0.20
C SER A 227 0.76 -3.03 -0.32
N GLU A 228 1.26 -2.52 0.81
CA GLU A 228 2.55 -1.84 0.91
C GLU A 228 3.68 -2.71 0.36
N TYR A 229 3.70 -3.99 0.73
CA TYR A 229 4.72 -4.94 0.30
C TYR A 229 4.75 -5.11 -1.23
N MET A 230 3.61 -5.41 -1.85
CA MET A 230 3.52 -5.62 -3.30
C MET A 230 3.89 -4.36 -4.07
N ARG A 231 3.42 -3.22 -3.61
CA ARG A 231 3.74 -1.92 -4.22
C ARG A 231 5.24 -1.64 -4.19
N ARG A 232 5.88 -1.75 -3.01
CA ARG A 232 7.33 -1.53 -2.86
C ARG A 232 8.15 -2.49 -3.72
N MET A 233 7.75 -3.76 -3.78
CA MET A 233 8.42 -4.75 -4.63
C MET A 233 8.37 -4.36 -6.11
N LYS A 234 7.23 -3.89 -6.61
CA LYS A 234 7.10 -3.41 -7.99
C LYS A 234 7.92 -2.15 -8.27
N GLU A 235 7.89 -1.19 -7.37
CA GLU A 235 8.67 0.05 -7.51
C GLU A 235 10.18 -0.23 -7.50
N MET A 236 10.65 -1.15 -6.65
CA MET A 236 12.05 -1.60 -6.66
C MET A 236 12.41 -2.34 -7.95
N ALA A 237 11.50 -3.19 -8.46
CA ALA A 237 11.71 -3.93 -9.71
C ALA A 237 11.85 -2.99 -10.91
N ALA A 238 11.13 -1.87 -10.94
CA ALA A 238 11.23 -0.86 -12.00
C ALA A 238 12.63 -0.20 -12.06
N MET A 239 13.35 -0.19 -10.94
CA MET A 239 14.69 0.42 -10.83
C MET A 239 15.85 -0.58 -10.97
N GLN A 240 15.59 -1.89 -10.86
CA GLN A 240 16.64 -2.93 -10.89
C GLN A 240 16.40 -3.94 -12.03
N PRO A 241 17.26 -3.99 -13.06
CA PRO A 241 17.06 -4.87 -14.22
C PRO A 241 16.94 -6.37 -13.91
N GLY A 242 17.43 -6.82 -12.75
CA GLY A 242 17.35 -8.22 -12.30
C GLY A 242 16.03 -8.64 -11.66
N MET A 243 15.10 -7.73 -11.42
CA MET A 243 13.81 -7.97 -10.77
C MET A 243 12.60 -7.78 -11.71
N SER A 244 12.78 -7.89 -13.01
CA SER A 244 11.75 -7.65 -14.05
C SER A 244 10.46 -8.45 -13.82
N PHE A 245 10.55 -9.65 -13.26
CA PHE A 245 9.40 -10.51 -12.95
C PHE A 245 8.35 -9.79 -12.08
N TYR A 246 8.78 -9.08 -11.03
CA TYR A 246 7.85 -8.33 -10.18
C TYR A 246 7.22 -7.12 -10.89
N GLY A 247 7.94 -6.51 -11.84
CA GLY A 247 7.44 -5.41 -12.65
C GLY A 247 6.33 -5.82 -13.63
N GLU A 248 6.28 -7.10 -14.03
CA GLU A 248 5.28 -7.66 -14.95
C GLU A 248 4.03 -8.19 -14.24
N MET A 249 4.09 -8.39 -12.92
CA MET A 249 2.92 -8.84 -12.14
C MET A 249 1.80 -7.80 -12.18
N PRO A 250 0.53 -8.23 -12.16
CA PRO A 250 -0.60 -7.30 -12.04
C PRO A 250 -0.52 -6.49 -10.74
N ASP A 251 -1.10 -5.30 -10.75
CA ASP A 251 -1.32 -4.54 -9.53
C ASP A 251 -2.41 -5.23 -8.71
N SER A 252 -2.13 -5.50 -7.45
CA SER A 252 -3.10 -6.12 -6.53
C SER A 252 -3.69 -5.05 -5.61
N TYR A 253 -4.99 -4.93 -5.65
CA TYR A 253 -5.78 -4.06 -4.78
C TYR A 253 -6.75 -4.86 -3.93
N ASN A 254 -7.06 -4.34 -2.74
CA ASN A 254 -8.15 -4.85 -1.93
C ASN A 254 -9.37 -3.93 -2.10
N LEU A 255 -10.50 -4.51 -2.48
CA LEU A 255 -11.81 -3.87 -2.44
C LEU A 255 -12.43 -4.18 -1.08
N VAL A 256 -12.34 -3.22 -0.16
CA VAL A 256 -12.81 -3.38 1.24
C VAL A 256 -14.23 -2.87 1.35
N LEU A 257 -15.16 -3.76 1.68
CA LEU A 257 -16.58 -3.46 1.88
C LEU A 257 -16.86 -3.23 3.35
N ASN A 258 -17.44 -2.07 3.68
CA ASN A 258 -17.85 -1.73 5.03
C ASN A 258 -19.21 -2.36 5.36
N THR A 259 -19.23 -3.43 6.13
CA THR A 259 -20.44 -4.18 6.48
C THR A 259 -21.43 -3.43 7.38
N GLU A 260 -20.97 -2.36 8.04
CA GLU A 260 -21.83 -1.51 8.87
C GLU A 260 -22.44 -0.32 8.11
N HIS A 261 -21.94 -0.02 6.91
CA HIS A 261 -22.51 1.05 6.10
C HIS A 261 -23.92 0.68 5.63
N PRO A 262 -24.94 1.56 5.80
CA PRO A 262 -26.34 1.23 5.53
C PRO A 262 -26.61 0.68 4.13
N VAL A 263 -25.93 1.21 3.10
CA VAL A 263 -26.06 0.75 1.71
C VAL A 263 -25.51 -0.66 1.54
N VAL A 264 -24.30 -0.95 2.05
CA VAL A 264 -23.70 -2.28 1.95
C VAL A 264 -24.52 -3.30 2.71
N LYS A 265 -24.91 -2.99 3.96
CA LYS A 265 -25.73 -3.87 4.77
C LYS A 265 -27.03 -4.23 4.05
N ARG A 266 -27.75 -3.25 3.49
CA ARG A 266 -28.97 -3.51 2.72
C ARG A 266 -28.71 -4.44 1.54
N LEU A 267 -27.63 -4.19 0.74
CA LEU A 267 -27.30 -5.03 -0.41
C LEU A 267 -26.98 -6.47 0.01
N LEU A 268 -26.28 -6.66 1.14
CA LEU A 268 -25.97 -7.98 1.67
C LEU A 268 -27.24 -8.71 2.16
N ASP A 269 -28.12 -8.00 2.87
CA ASP A 269 -29.39 -8.56 3.37
C ASP A 269 -30.33 -8.96 2.22
N GLU A 270 -30.44 -8.13 1.17
CA GLU A 270 -31.22 -8.40 -0.03
C GLU A 270 -30.66 -9.58 -0.82
N ALA A 271 -29.32 -9.64 -0.97
CA ALA A 271 -28.63 -10.76 -1.64
C ALA A 271 -28.86 -12.07 -0.87
N LYS A 272 -28.71 -12.04 0.46
CA LYS A 272 -28.96 -13.20 1.31
C LYS A 272 -30.39 -13.72 1.15
N ALA A 273 -31.38 -12.85 1.17
CA ALA A 273 -32.80 -13.23 1.00
C ALA A 273 -33.06 -13.86 -0.38
N SER A 274 -32.42 -13.33 -1.43
CA SER A 274 -32.68 -13.76 -2.82
C SER A 274 -31.90 -15.00 -3.23
N LEU A 275 -30.69 -15.19 -2.70
CA LEU A 275 -29.78 -16.26 -3.10
C LEU A 275 -29.88 -17.52 -2.21
N ASN A 276 -30.36 -17.37 -0.96
CA ASN A 276 -30.30 -18.43 0.03
C ASN A 276 -30.94 -19.77 -0.43
N GLU A 277 -32.11 -19.70 -1.08
CA GLU A 277 -32.80 -20.91 -1.56
C GLU A 277 -32.07 -21.65 -2.67
N LYS A 278 -31.30 -20.90 -3.51
CA LYS A 278 -30.57 -21.49 -4.64
C LYS A 278 -29.16 -21.92 -4.25
N VAL A 279 -28.46 -21.11 -3.51
CA VAL A 279 -27.03 -21.27 -3.23
C VAL A 279 -26.77 -22.19 -2.05
N SER A 280 -27.61 -22.19 -1.01
CA SER A 280 -27.40 -23.03 0.19
C SER A 280 -27.34 -24.55 -0.09
N PRO A 281 -28.16 -25.11 -0.99
CA PRO A 281 -28.02 -26.50 -1.38
C PRO A 281 -26.71 -26.80 -2.12
N ILE A 282 -26.26 -25.86 -2.97
CA ILE A 282 -25.03 -26.01 -3.76
C ILE A 282 -23.82 -25.96 -2.82
N GLU A 283 -23.76 -25.02 -1.89
CA GLU A 283 -22.71 -24.94 -0.87
C GLU A 283 -22.62 -26.22 -0.03
N THR A 284 -23.78 -26.78 0.38
CA THR A 284 -23.81 -28.02 1.12
C THR A 284 -23.22 -29.18 0.29
N ALA A 285 -23.50 -29.20 -1.00
CA ALA A 285 -22.96 -30.23 -1.91
C ALA A 285 -21.43 -30.02 -2.12
N ILE A 286 -20.96 -28.78 -2.27
CA ILE A 286 -19.53 -28.45 -2.35
C ILE A 286 -18.79 -28.90 -1.10
N ASP A 287 -19.34 -28.65 0.07
CA ASP A 287 -18.77 -29.08 1.35
C ASP A 287 -18.64 -30.59 1.47
N VAL A 288 -19.64 -31.36 0.99
CA VAL A 288 -19.61 -32.83 0.97
C VAL A 288 -18.49 -33.31 0.05
N GLU A 289 -18.37 -32.77 -1.15
CA GLU A 289 -17.36 -33.16 -2.13
C GLU A 289 -15.95 -32.83 -1.63
N ASN A 290 -15.75 -31.64 -1.05
CA ASN A 290 -14.46 -31.20 -0.49
C ASN A 290 -14.03 -32.12 0.69
N LYS A 291 -14.94 -32.47 1.60
CA LYS A 291 -14.66 -33.39 2.70
C LYS A 291 -14.31 -34.79 2.22
N ALA A 292 -14.98 -35.27 1.17
CA ALA A 292 -14.66 -36.56 0.55
C ALA A 292 -13.27 -36.57 -0.07
N ALA A 293 -12.91 -35.50 -0.82
CA ALA A 293 -11.59 -35.34 -1.41
C ALA A 293 -10.49 -35.25 -0.34
N GLN A 294 -10.72 -34.48 0.71
CA GLN A 294 -9.77 -34.29 1.82
C GLN A 294 -9.54 -35.63 2.56
N ALA A 295 -10.60 -36.37 2.88
CA ALA A 295 -10.51 -37.67 3.56
C ALA A 295 -9.68 -38.70 2.77
N LEU A 296 -9.72 -38.64 1.42
CA LEU A 296 -8.91 -39.50 0.55
C LEU A 296 -7.44 -39.04 0.50
N ARG A 297 -7.18 -37.75 0.51
CA ARG A 297 -5.82 -37.19 0.48
C ARG A 297 -5.05 -37.33 1.79
N GLU A 298 -5.75 -37.30 2.93
CA GLU A 298 -5.12 -37.39 4.25
C GLU A 298 -4.67 -38.82 4.60
N LYS A 299 -5.03 -39.83 3.80
CA LYS A 299 -4.56 -41.21 3.98
C LYS A 299 -3.08 -41.31 3.67
N LYS A 300 -2.28 -41.77 4.65
CA LYS A 300 -0.79 -41.86 4.54
C LYS A 300 -0.31 -42.75 3.38
N ASP A 301 -1.11 -43.74 2.96
CA ASP A 301 -0.77 -44.70 1.90
C ASP A 301 -1.87 -44.75 0.82
N ALA A 302 -2.35 -43.56 0.40
CA ALA A 302 -3.38 -43.43 -0.61
C ALA A 302 -2.97 -44.11 -1.93
N THR A 303 -3.78 -45.06 -2.40
CA THR A 303 -3.60 -45.74 -3.69
C THR A 303 -3.83 -44.78 -4.85
N ASP A 304 -3.33 -45.14 -6.05
CA ASP A 304 -3.54 -44.31 -7.24
C ASP A 304 -5.03 -44.16 -7.61
N ASP A 305 -5.87 -45.18 -7.30
CA ASP A 305 -7.31 -45.09 -7.47
C ASP A 305 -7.94 -44.12 -6.47
N GLU A 306 -7.49 -44.08 -5.21
CA GLU A 306 -7.96 -43.11 -4.22
C GLU A 306 -7.56 -41.69 -4.57
N LYS A 307 -6.36 -41.46 -5.10
CA LYS A 307 -5.92 -40.14 -5.62
C LYS A 307 -6.79 -39.68 -6.80
N LYS A 308 -7.15 -40.62 -7.68
CA LYS A 308 -8.06 -40.36 -8.79
C LYS A 308 -9.45 -39.97 -8.33
N GLN A 309 -10.00 -40.75 -7.36
CA GLN A 309 -11.29 -40.43 -6.73
C GLN A 309 -11.27 -39.05 -6.03
N ALA A 310 -10.19 -38.71 -5.35
CA ALA A 310 -10.04 -37.37 -4.75
C ALA A 310 -10.09 -36.26 -5.82
N ALA A 311 -9.41 -36.43 -6.95
CA ALA A 311 -9.46 -35.51 -8.07
C ALA A 311 -10.86 -35.42 -8.72
N GLU A 312 -11.62 -36.54 -8.78
CA GLU A 312 -12.99 -36.52 -9.27
C GLU A 312 -13.94 -35.73 -8.34
N HIS A 313 -13.80 -35.89 -7.02
CA HIS A 313 -14.52 -35.07 -6.03
C HIS A 313 -14.18 -33.59 -6.13
N GLU A 314 -12.91 -33.24 -6.30
CA GLU A 314 -12.48 -31.86 -6.49
C GLU A 314 -13.06 -31.26 -7.78
N ALA A 315 -13.00 -31.97 -8.89
CA ALA A 315 -13.60 -31.53 -10.15
C ALA A 315 -15.10 -31.29 -10.05
N LYS A 316 -15.80 -32.15 -9.27
CA LYS A 316 -17.23 -31.99 -9.03
C LYS A 316 -17.52 -30.78 -8.14
N ALA A 317 -16.73 -30.58 -7.08
CA ALA A 317 -16.83 -29.39 -6.24
C ALA A 317 -16.58 -28.11 -7.05
N GLU A 318 -15.60 -28.09 -7.97
CA GLU A 318 -15.33 -26.98 -8.87
C GLU A 318 -16.50 -26.71 -9.84
N SER A 319 -17.10 -27.76 -10.40
CA SER A 319 -18.29 -27.65 -11.26
C SER A 319 -19.47 -27.02 -10.52
N LEU A 320 -19.72 -27.45 -9.28
CA LEU A 320 -20.78 -26.89 -8.43
C LEU A 320 -20.49 -25.42 -8.08
N ARG A 321 -19.25 -25.08 -7.83
CA ARG A 321 -18.84 -23.68 -7.59
C ARG A 321 -19.03 -22.81 -8.80
N ASN A 322 -18.80 -23.32 -10.00
CA ASN A 322 -19.07 -22.58 -11.23
C ASN A 322 -20.57 -22.34 -11.44
N GLU A 323 -21.43 -23.30 -11.07
CA GLU A 323 -22.89 -23.15 -11.08
C GLU A 323 -23.33 -22.07 -10.07
N GLU A 324 -22.84 -22.14 -8.85
CA GLU A 324 -23.06 -21.15 -7.80
C GLU A 324 -22.68 -19.75 -8.26
N ASN A 325 -21.48 -19.59 -8.82
CA ASN A 325 -20.98 -18.30 -9.33
C ASN A 325 -21.85 -17.75 -10.48
N ALA A 326 -22.39 -18.61 -11.33
CA ALA A 326 -23.31 -18.20 -12.40
C ALA A 326 -24.64 -17.68 -11.85
N ASP A 327 -25.19 -18.31 -10.83
CA ASP A 327 -26.41 -17.86 -10.15
C ASP A 327 -26.19 -16.53 -9.41
N ILE A 328 -25.06 -16.40 -8.69
CA ILE A 328 -24.67 -15.16 -8.03
C ILE A 328 -24.52 -14.01 -9.04
N LYS A 329 -23.85 -14.27 -10.17
CA LYS A 329 -23.67 -13.29 -11.23
C LYS A 329 -25.01 -12.86 -11.84
N THR A 330 -25.89 -13.81 -12.10
CA THR A 330 -27.24 -13.53 -12.62
C THR A 330 -28.01 -12.60 -11.69
N TYR A 331 -27.94 -12.83 -10.38
CA TYR A 331 -28.53 -11.94 -9.39
C TYR A 331 -27.84 -10.56 -9.39
N ALA A 332 -26.50 -10.52 -9.35
CA ALA A 332 -25.73 -9.27 -9.33
C ALA A 332 -26.06 -8.35 -10.50
N ASP A 333 -26.28 -8.93 -11.70
CA ASP A 333 -26.66 -8.19 -12.91
C ASP A 333 -28.06 -7.52 -12.79
N THR A 334 -28.91 -7.98 -11.87
CA THR A 334 -30.21 -7.37 -11.58
C THR A 334 -30.17 -6.23 -10.58
N VAL A 335 -29.01 -6.02 -9.89
CA VAL A 335 -28.84 -5.04 -8.82
C VAL A 335 -27.80 -3.97 -9.19
N PRO A 336 -28.17 -2.92 -9.95
CA PRO A 336 -27.24 -1.90 -10.45
C PRO A 336 -26.47 -1.16 -9.33
N ALA A 337 -27.02 -1.13 -8.11
CA ALA A 337 -26.40 -0.48 -6.97
C ALA A 337 -25.08 -1.10 -6.56
N ILE A 338 -24.87 -2.42 -6.76
CA ILE A 338 -23.61 -3.11 -6.48
C ILE A 338 -22.51 -2.52 -7.38
N ARG A 339 -22.75 -2.48 -8.67
CA ARG A 339 -21.82 -1.88 -9.64
C ARG A 339 -21.57 -0.40 -9.35
N GLN A 340 -22.62 0.33 -8.96
CA GLN A 340 -22.51 1.77 -8.69
C GLN A 340 -21.55 2.09 -7.55
N ILE A 341 -21.63 1.37 -6.42
CA ILE A 341 -20.73 1.64 -5.28
C ILE A 341 -19.29 1.21 -5.56
N ILE A 342 -19.08 0.15 -6.36
CA ILE A 342 -17.76 -0.25 -6.84
C ILE A 342 -17.16 0.85 -7.73
N ASP A 343 -17.91 1.32 -8.70
CA ASP A 343 -17.43 2.33 -9.64
C ASP A 343 -17.13 3.68 -8.95
N ILE A 344 -17.87 4.04 -7.91
CA ILE A 344 -17.56 5.22 -7.07
C ILE A 344 -16.18 5.05 -6.41
N ALA A 345 -15.89 3.88 -5.85
CA ALA A 345 -14.60 3.61 -5.22
C ALA A 345 -13.45 3.60 -6.25
N LEU A 346 -13.67 2.98 -7.41
CA LEU A 346 -12.71 2.96 -8.53
C LEU A 346 -12.43 4.39 -9.05
N LEU A 347 -13.47 5.22 -9.20
CA LEU A 347 -13.34 6.61 -9.62
C LEU A 347 -12.49 7.42 -8.63
N GLY A 348 -12.76 7.27 -7.33
CA GLY A 348 -12.01 7.92 -6.26
C GLY A 348 -10.53 7.55 -6.23
N ASN A 349 -10.15 6.42 -6.83
CA ASN A 349 -8.77 5.93 -6.94
C ASN A 349 -8.17 6.05 -8.34
N ASN A 350 -8.81 6.79 -9.27
CA ASN A 350 -8.37 6.95 -10.65
C ASN A 350 -8.28 5.63 -11.45
N LEU A 351 -8.98 4.59 -11.02
CA LEU A 351 -9.01 3.27 -11.67
C LEU A 351 -10.18 3.13 -12.65
N LEU A 352 -11.19 4.01 -12.60
CA LEU A 352 -12.33 4.02 -13.52
C LEU A 352 -12.05 4.97 -14.69
N ARG A 353 -11.95 4.43 -15.91
CA ARG A 353 -11.56 5.19 -17.11
C ARG A 353 -12.31 4.71 -18.35
N GLY A 354 -12.23 5.49 -19.43
CA GLY A 354 -12.71 5.10 -20.76
C GLY A 354 -14.20 4.75 -20.78
N GLU A 355 -14.53 3.62 -21.39
CA GLU A 355 -15.91 3.15 -21.58
C GLU A 355 -16.65 2.90 -20.25
N ASP A 356 -15.96 2.36 -19.24
CA ASP A 356 -16.55 2.11 -17.92
C ASP A 356 -16.92 3.40 -17.20
N LEU A 357 -16.10 4.45 -17.34
CA LEU A 357 -16.45 5.78 -16.84
C LEU A 357 -17.69 6.35 -17.55
N ASP A 358 -17.81 6.23 -18.88
CA ASP A 358 -19.00 6.67 -19.61
C ASP A 358 -20.26 5.91 -19.15
N LYS A 359 -20.17 4.59 -19.01
CA LYS A 359 -21.26 3.75 -18.48
C LYS A 359 -21.66 4.17 -17.05
N PHE A 360 -20.69 4.45 -16.20
CA PHE A 360 -20.94 4.94 -14.85
C PHE A 360 -21.68 6.29 -14.86
N LEU A 361 -21.23 7.23 -15.67
CA LEU A 361 -21.87 8.55 -15.77
C LEU A 361 -23.32 8.45 -16.24
N ARG A 362 -23.61 7.64 -17.29
CA ARG A 362 -24.98 7.41 -17.78
C ARG A 362 -25.86 6.79 -16.69
N ARG A 363 -25.41 5.74 -16.03
CA ARG A 363 -26.13 5.10 -14.93
C ARG A 363 -26.39 6.06 -13.77
N SER A 364 -25.41 6.92 -13.44
CA SER A 364 -25.55 7.93 -12.38
C SER A 364 -26.63 8.95 -12.71
N VAL A 365 -26.72 9.38 -13.99
CA VAL A 365 -27.79 10.30 -14.46
C VAL A 365 -29.15 9.61 -14.42
N ASP A 366 -29.23 8.32 -14.77
CA ASP A 366 -30.50 7.59 -14.73
C ASP A 366 -31.02 7.40 -13.30
N LEU A 367 -30.15 7.32 -12.31
CA LEU A 367 -30.53 7.26 -10.89
C LEU A 367 -31.07 8.60 -10.33
N LEU A 368 -30.91 9.72 -11.06
CA LEU A 368 -31.42 11.03 -10.67
C LEU A 368 -32.82 11.32 -11.24
N LYS A 369 -33.35 10.45 -12.12
CA LYS A 369 -34.68 10.52 -12.70
C LYS A 369 -35.71 9.90 -11.80
#